data_ad77374c175c583dc10c0e3f6e849b61
#
_entry.id   ad77374c175c583dc10c0e3f6e849b61
#
_cell.length_a   1.000
_cell.length_b   1.000
_cell.length_c   1.000
_cell.angle_alpha   90.00
_cell.angle_beta   90.00
_cell.angle_gamma   90.00
#
_symmetry.space_group_name_H-M   'P 1'
#
loop_
_entity.id
_entity.type
_entity.pdbx_description
1 polymer ?
#
loop_
_entity_poly.entity_id
_entity_poly.type
_entity_poly.pdbx_seq_one_letter_code
_entity_poly.pdbx_strand_id
1 'polypeptide(L)'
;SFAADFKKILWHNERLEFLGDAVLELIITEFLFENYLNPEGELTSWRAALVNAKMCAQVANEIGMEEYLFLSHGESKDAGTKAREYILANVMESVIGAIYIDQGWDIAKQFVTRWIITKLPEVLEKGLWMDSKSRFQEAAQEIVGITPSYKVLSEEGPDHAKQFIVGVYLDKEKIAE
;
A
#
# COMPACT_ATOMS: atom_id res chain seq x y z
N SER A 1 30.13 -21.29 6.15
CA SER A 1 29.88 -21.41 7.59
C SER A 1 28.78 -20.44 7.99
N PHE A 2 27.97 -20.79 8.97
CA PHE A 2 26.81 -20.01 9.44
C PHE A 2 27.11 -18.51 9.65
N ALA A 3 28.30 -18.15 10.10
CA ALA A 3 28.73 -16.77 10.28
C ALA A 3 28.98 -15.99 8.97
N ALA A 4 29.40 -16.68 7.89
CA ALA A 4 29.58 -16.06 6.59
C ALA A 4 28.23 -15.83 5.89
N ASP A 5 27.30 -16.79 6.07
CA ASP A 5 25.94 -16.69 5.56
C ASP A 5 25.15 -15.61 6.33
N PHE A 6 25.37 -15.47 7.64
CA PHE A 6 24.77 -14.43 8.47
C PHE A 6 25.26 -13.02 8.08
N LYS A 7 26.55 -12.85 7.73
CA LYS A 7 27.06 -11.57 7.20
C LYS A 7 26.41 -11.22 5.86
N LYS A 8 26.16 -12.17 4.99
CA LYS A 8 25.52 -11.96 3.69
C LYS A 8 24.04 -11.56 3.82
N ILE A 9 23.36 -12.11 4.83
CA ILE A 9 21.95 -11.79 5.18
C ILE A 9 21.80 -10.36 5.74
N LEU A 10 22.82 -9.82 6.40
CA LEU A 10 22.81 -8.48 6.97
C LEU A 10 22.94 -7.33 5.93
N TRP A 11 23.22 -7.63 4.68
CA TRP A 11 23.35 -6.64 3.60
C TRP A 11 22.04 -6.38 2.86
N HIS A 12 21.02 -7.18 3.08
CA HIS A 12 19.71 -7.03 2.48
C HIS A 12 18.67 -6.73 3.57
N ASN A 13 17.88 -5.72 3.36
CA ASN A 13 16.85 -5.27 4.30
C ASN A 13 15.54 -6.10 4.23
N GLU A 14 15.43 -7.07 3.33
CA GLU A 14 14.23 -7.90 3.08
C GLU A 14 13.64 -8.53 4.37
N ARG A 15 14.49 -8.96 5.30
CA ARG A 15 13.99 -9.52 6.56
C ARG A 15 13.43 -8.47 7.52
N LEU A 16 13.99 -7.28 7.47
CA LEU A 16 13.46 -6.13 8.22
C LEU A 16 12.18 -5.62 7.59
N GLU A 17 12.11 -5.57 6.27
CA GLU A 17 10.92 -5.29 5.48
C GLU A 17 9.78 -6.24 5.85
N PHE A 18 10.02 -7.56 5.78
CA PHE A 18 9.03 -8.57 6.17
C PHE A 18 8.48 -8.38 7.60
N LEU A 19 9.35 -8.06 8.56
CA LEU A 19 8.93 -7.79 9.94
C LEU A 19 8.22 -6.45 10.04
N GLY A 20 8.74 -5.44 9.38
CA GLY A 20 8.21 -4.07 9.43
C GLY A 20 6.83 -3.94 8.82
N ASP A 21 6.56 -4.64 7.73
CA ASP A 21 5.23 -4.76 7.13
C ASP A 21 4.21 -5.27 8.17
N ALA A 22 4.50 -6.39 8.83
CA ALA A 22 3.62 -6.94 9.86
C ALA A 22 3.42 -5.98 11.04
N VAL A 23 4.48 -5.29 11.49
CA VAL A 23 4.42 -4.31 12.58
C VAL A 23 3.59 -3.09 12.16
N LEU A 24 3.78 -2.58 10.96
CA LEU A 24 3.03 -1.48 10.38
C LEU A 24 1.53 -1.81 10.31
N GLU A 25 1.19 -2.96 9.73
CA GLU A 25 -0.20 -3.42 9.63
C GLU A 25 -0.86 -3.55 11.00
N LEU A 26 -0.16 -4.14 11.97
CA LEU A 26 -0.72 -4.33 13.32
C LEU A 26 -0.95 -3.00 14.03
N ILE A 27 0.00 -2.05 13.96
CA ILE A 27 -0.14 -0.74 14.59
C ILE A 27 -1.34 0.02 14.02
N ILE A 28 -1.50 0.03 12.69
CA ILE A 28 -2.62 0.71 12.04
C ILE A 28 -3.94 0.01 12.36
N THR A 29 -3.94 -1.33 12.38
CA THR A 29 -5.13 -2.12 12.73
C THR A 29 -5.59 -1.82 14.16
N GLU A 30 -4.67 -1.83 15.12
CA GLU A 30 -4.96 -1.50 16.53
C GLU A 30 -5.53 -0.08 16.64
N PHE A 31 -4.89 0.90 16.00
CA PHE A 31 -5.36 2.28 15.99
C PHE A 31 -6.78 2.42 15.43
N LEU A 32 -7.07 1.80 14.29
CA LEU A 32 -8.40 1.85 13.68
C LEU A 32 -9.45 1.18 14.56
N PHE A 33 -9.13 0.02 15.12
CA PHE A 33 -10.02 -0.71 16.01
C PHE A 33 -10.37 0.07 17.28
N GLU A 34 -9.39 0.76 17.86
CA GLU A 34 -9.59 1.53 19.09
C GLU A 34 -10.37 2.84 18.88
N ASN A 35 -10.26 3.47 17.71
CA ASN A 35 -10.74 4.82 17.49
C ASN A 35 -11.98 4.92 16.58
N TYR A 36 -12.37 3.85 15.89
CA TYR A 36 -13.47 3.87 14.93
C TYR A 36 -14.41 2.67 15.11
N LEU A 37 -15.72 2.94 15.05
CA LEU A 37 -16.78 1.92 15.15
C LEU A 37 -17.34 1.49 13.79
N ASN A 38 -16.65 1.82 12.72
CA ASN A 38 -17.04 1.53 11.34
C ASN A 38 -17.04 0.01 11.08
N PRO A 39 -17.82 -0.47 10.10
CA PRO A 39 -17.79 -1.87 9.68
C PRO A 39 -16.39 -2.34 9.29
N GLU A 40 -16.12 -3.63 9.49
CA GLU A 40 -14.82 -4.27 9.21
C GLU A 40 -14.31 -3.98 7.78
N GLY A 41 -15.20 -4.00 6.77
CA GLY A 41 -14.82 -3.72 5.38
C GLY A 41 -14.28 -2.31 5.17
N GLU A 42 -14.83 -1.29 5.85
CA GLU A 42 -14.32 0.08 5.80
C GLU A 42 -12.96 0.19 6.49
N LEU A 43 -12.83 -0.39 7.70
CA LEU A 43 -11.56 -0.39 8.43
C LEU A 43 -10.45 -1.10 7.65
N THR A 44 -10.77 -2.19 6.97
CA THR A 44 -9.84 -2.91 6.09
C THR A 44 -9.41 -2.05 4.90
N SER A 45 -10.35 -1.32 4.29
CA SER A 45 -10.05 -0.42 3.17
C SER A 45 -9.19 0.78 3.60
N TRP A 46 -9.46 1.36 4.78
CA TRP A 46 -8.66 2.45 5.35
C TRP A 46 -7.24 1.99 5.69
N ARG A 47 -7.12 0.80 6.31
CA ARG A 47 -5.80 0.19 6.54
C ARG A 47 -5.04 0.03 5.23
N ALA A 48 -5.64 -0.61 4.23
CA ALA A 48 -5.01 -0.82 2.93
C ALA A 48 -4.55 0.49 2.27
N ALA A 49 -5.28 1.59 2.45
CA ALA A 49 -4.88 2.91 1.95
C ALA A 49 -3.66 3.47 2.67
N LEU A 50 -3.47 3.15 3.95
CA LEU A 50 -2.35 3.63 4.78
C LEU A 50 -1.09 2.77 4.65
N VAL A 51 -1.22 1.46 4.36
CA VAL A 51 -0.07 0.54 4.27
C VAL A 51 0.42 0.31 2.84
N ASN A 52 -0.25 0.84 1.81
CA ASN A 52 0.15 0.59 0.44
C ASN A 52 1.50 1.23 0.08
N ALA A 53 2.15 0.67 -0.95
CA ALA A 53 3.46 1.11 -1.40
C ALA A 53 3.52 2.61 -1.71
N LYS A 54 2.46 3.18 -2.29
CA LYS A 54 2.39 4.60 -2.62
C LYS A 54 2.45 5.49 -1.36
N MET A 55 1.69 5.14 -0.32
CA MET A 55 1.69 5.87 0.95
C MET A 55 3.04 5.73 1.66
N CYS A 56 3.57 4.51 1.76
CA CYS A 56 4.88 4.27 2.36
C CYS A 56 6.00 5.02 1.63
N ALA A 57 6.01 5.02 0.30
CA ALA A 57 6.98 5.76 -0.51
C ALA A 57 6.82 7.28 -0.35
N GLN A 58 5.60 7.79 -0.31
CA GLN A 58 5.35 9.21 -0.07
C GLN A 58 5.94 9.64 1.27
N VAL A 59 5.67 8.90 2.34
CA VAL A 59 6.20 9.22 3.67
C VAL A 59 7.72 9.06 3.70
N ALA A 60 8.29 8.03 3.07
CA ALA A 60 9.74 7.85 2.96
C ALA A 60 10.42 9.08 2.33
N ASN A 61 9.83 9.64 1.26
CA ASN A 61 10.30 10.86 0.63
C ASN A 61 10.15 12.09 1.55
N GLU A 62 9.02 12.24 2.22
CA GLU A 62 8.77 13.37 3.14
C GLU A 62 9.81 13.46 4.26
N ILE A 63 10.29 12.31 4.75
CA ILE A 63 11.32 12.26 5.79
C ILE A 63 12.75 12.16 5.25
N GLY A 64 12.92 12.24 3.91
CA GLY A 64 14.23 12.31 3.26
C GLY A 64 14.99 10.99 3.20
N MET A 65 14.31 9.84 3.25
CA MET A 65 14.98 8.53 3.23
C MET A 65 15.73 8.26 1.91
N GLU A 66 15.28 8.85 0.80
CA GLU A 66 15.88 8.64 -0.51
C GLU A 66 17.37 9.00 -0.55
N GLU A 67 17.79 10.01 0.19
CA GLU A 67 19.19 10.48 0.25
C GLU A 67 20.14 9.46 0.88
N TYR A 68 19.61 8.49 1.63
CA TYR A 68 20.38 7.49 2.37
C TYR A 68 20.38 6.11 1.71
N LEU A 69 19.81 5.99 0.50
CA LEU A 69 19.72 4.71 -0.19
C LEU A 69 21.05 4.34 -0.87
N PHE A 70 21.53 3.14 -0.58
CA PHE A 70 22.62 2.52 -1.33
C PHE A 70 22.04 1.67 -2.47
N LEU A 71 21.92 2.28 -3.64
CA LEU A 71 21.29 1.68 -4.81
C LEU A 71 22.32 1.09 -5.76
N SER A 72 21.98 -0.01 -6.42
CA SER A 72 22.75 -0.51 -7.55
C SER A 72 22.70 0.47 -8.73
N HIS A 73 23.62 0.30 -9.68
CA HIS A 73 23.65 1.16 -10.88
C HIS A 73 22.36 1.08 -11.73
N GLY A 74 21.65 -0.06 -11.69
CA GLY A 74 20.35 -0.22 -12.33
C GLY A 74 19.27 0.59 -11.61
N GLU A 75 19.11 0.37 -10.31
CA GLU A 75 18.12 1.03 -9.46
C GLU A 75 18.28 2.55 -9.38
N SER A 76 19.51 3.06 -9.49
CA SER A 76 19.76 4.52 -9.50
C SER A 76 19.15 5.25 -10.70
N LYS A 77 18.86 4.52 -11.80
CA LYS A 77 18.20 5.07 -13.00
C LYS A 77 16.68 5.13 -12.90
N ASP A 78 16.10 4.49 -11.91
CA ASP A 78 14.66 4.36 -11.76
C ASP A 78 14.00 5.55 -11.03
N ALA A 79 14.69 6.66 -10.86
CA ALA A 79 14.16 7.86 -10.22
C ALA A 79 12.82 8.29 -10.86
N GLY A 80 11.78 8.46 -10.04
CA GLY A 80 10.44 8.84 -10.48
C GLY A 80 9.61 7.73 -11.13
N THR A 81 10.08 6.49 -11.12
CA THR A 81 9.34 5.34 -11.64
C THR A 81 8.59 4.58 -10.52
N LYS A 82 7.67 3.67 -10.94
CA LYS A 82 7.05 2.71 -10.00
C LYS A 82 8.08 1.83 -9.28
N ALA A 83 9.19 1.48 -9.94
CA ALA A 83 10.24 0.69 -9.31
C ALA A 83 10.85 1.45 -8.12
N ARG A 84 11.10 2.75 -8.26
CA ARG A 84 11.56 3.62 -7.17
C ARG A 84 10.55 3.71 -6.02
N GLU A 85 9.26 3.80 -6.35
CA GLU A 85 8.19 3.81 -5.35
C GLU A 85 8.22 2.53 -4.49
N TYR A 86 8.37 1.36 -5.11
CA TYR A 86 8.50 0.10 -4.36
C TYR A 86 9.76 0.05 -3.50
N ILE A 87 10.91 0.53 -4.01
CA ILE A 87 12.15 0.58 -3.21
C ILE A 87 11.94 1.44 -1.95
N LEU A 88 11.32 2.60 -2.09
CA LEU A 88 11.06 3.51 -0.96
C LEU A 88 10.06 2.92 0.03
N ALA A 89 9.03 2.22 -0.45
CA ALA A 89 8.09 1.52 0.41
C ALA A 89 8.78 0.43 1.23
N ASN A 90 9.56 -0.43 0.60
CA ASN A 90 10.33 -1.48 1.26
C ASN A 90 11.33 -0.94 2.29
N VAL A 91 11.93 0.22 1.99
CA VAL A 91 12.82 0.92 2.94
C VAL A 91 12.03 1.44 4.14
N MET A 92 10.84 2.02 3.95
CA MET A 92 9.98 2.46 5.05
C MET A 92 9.64 1.30 5.99
N GLU A 93 9.20 0.18 5.44
CA GLU A 93 8.90 -1.02 6.21
C GLU A 93 10.15 -1.54 6.94
N SER A 94 11.29 -1.59 6.24
CA SER A 94 12.57 -2.00 6.86
C SER A 94 12.97 -1.12 8.03
N VAL A 95 12.76 0.19 7.95
CA VAL A 95 13.02 1.14 9.04
C VAL A 95 12.08 0.89 10.21
N ILE A 96 10.80 0.64 9.96
CA ILE A 96 9.82 0.29 11.01
C ILE A 96 10.25 -1.02 11.70
N GLY A 97 10.63 -2.03 10.94
CA GLY A 97 11.16 -3.29 11.48
C GLY A 97 12.41 -3.11 12.33
N ALA A 98 13.33 -2.25 11.89
CA ALA A 98 14.55 -1.92 12.64
C ALA A 98 14.22 -1.19 13.94
N ILE A 99 13.35 -0.20 13.91
CA ILE A 99 12.89 0.53 15.11
C ILE A 99 12.24 -0.45 16.09
N TYR A 100 11.40 -1.34 15.60
CA TYR A 100 10.74 -2.34 16.45
C TYR A 100 11.73 -3.27 17.15
N ILE A 101 12.75 -3.76 16.43
CA ILE A 101 13.78 -4.63 17.03
C ILE A 101 14.62 -3.89 18.07
N ASP A 102 15.02 -2.66 17.76
CA ASP A 102 15.97 -1.88 18.58
C ASP A 102 15.29 -1.20 19.78
N GLN A 103 14.09 -0.63 19.59
CA GLN A 103 13.40 0.21 20.56
C GLN A 103 12.06 -0.34 21.06
N GLY A 104 11.58 -1.43 20.48
CA GLY A 104 10.32 -2.09 20.86
C GLY A 104 9.06 -1.43 20.30
N TRP A 105 7.92 -1.99 20.74
CA TRP A 105 6.59 -1.64 20.24
C TRP A 105 6.22 -0.17 20.36
N ASP A 106 6.43 0.41 21.54
CA ASP A 106 5.94 1.76 21.84
C ASP A 106 6.61 2.83 20.95
N ILE A 107 7.90 2.67 20.66
CA ILE A 107 8.63 3.59 19.78
C ILE A 107 8.25 3.38 18.32
N ALA A 108 8.07 2.14 17.89
CA ALA A 108 7.56 1.84 16.56
C ALA A 108 6.15 2.42 16.37
N LYS A 109 5.25 2.26 17.35
CA LYS A 109 3.90 2.82 17.35
C LYS A 109 3.92 4.36 17.27
N GLN A 110 4.79 5.03 18.03
CA GLN A 110 4.96 6.48 17.95
C GLN A 110 5.44 6.93 16.55
N PHE A 111 6.40 6.22 15.97
CA PHE A 111 6.89 6.52 14.62
C PHE A 111 5.79 6.38 13.56
N VAL A 112 5.09 5.26 13.52
CA VAL A 112 3.99 5.01 12.58
C VAL A 112 2.84 6.02 12.80
N THR A 113 2.50 6.31 14.05
CA THR A 113 1.45 7.29 14.37
C THR A 113 1.83 8.67 13.83
N ARG A 114 3.05 9.11 14.07
CA ARG A 114 3.52 10.44 13.66
C ARG A 114 3.54 10.63 12.15
N TRP A 115 3.95 9.62 11.39
CA TRP A 115 4.25 9.78 9.99
C TRP A 115 3.19 9.21 9.04
N ILE A 116 2.51 8.13 9.45
CA ILE A 116 1.56 7.42 8.59
C ILE A 116 0.12 7.65 9.06
N ILE A 117 -0.21 7.42 10.33
CA ILE A 117 -1.59 7.56 10.82
C ILE A 117 -2.09 8.99 10.69
N THR A 118 -1.23 9.99 10.82
CA THR A 118 -1.58 11.40 10.57
C THR A 118 -2.07 11.68 9.15
N LYS A 119 -1.88 10.78 8.19
CA LYS A 119 -2.42 10.88 6.82
C LYS A 119 -3.88 10.42 6.72
N LEU A 120 -4.41 9.73 7.71
CA LEU A 120 -5.77 9.18 7.67
C LEU A 120 -6.85 10.25 7.38
N PRO A 121 -6.85 11.43 8.01
CA PRO A 121 -7.86 12.45 7.69
C PRO A 121 -7.88 12.82 6.20
N GLU A 122 -6.72 12.97 5.58
CA GLU A 122 -6.61 13.26 4.14
C GLU A 122 -7.10 12.09 3.28
N VAL A 123 -6.79 10.85 3.68
CA VAL A 123 -7.25 9.63 3.01
C VAL A 123 -8.77 9.55 3.03
N LEU A 124 -9.39 9.89 4.17
CA LEU A 124 -10.85 9.86 4.33
C LEU A 124 -11.53 10.99 3.53
N GLU A 125 -11.04 12.22 3.66
CA GLU A 125 -11.59 13.40 2.99
C GLU A 125 -11.56 13.27 1.47
N LYS A 126 -10.45 12.78 0.92
CA LYS A 126 -10.29 12.59 -0.53
C LYS A 126 -10.83 11.27 -1.06
N GLY A 127 -11.35 10.40 -0.21
CA GLY A 127 -11.84 9.07 -0.59
C GLY A 127 -10.78 8.17 -1.21
N LEU A 128 -9.51 8.32 -0.80
CA LEU A 128 -8.37 7.58 -1.36
C LEU A 128 -8.35 6.09 -0.96
N TRP A 129 -9.19 5.71 -0.01
CA TRP A 129 -9.35 4.35 0.49
C TRP A 129 -10.27 3.49 -0.38
N MET A 130 -11.05 4.13 -1.25
CA MET A 130 -12.02 3.47 -2.10
C MET A 130 -11.48 3.36 -3.53
N ASP A 131 -11.39 2.15 -4.06
CA ASP A 131 -11.00 1.96 -5.45
C ASP A 131 -12.12 2.44 -6.41
N SER A 132 -11.73 2.74 -7.65
CA SER A 132 -12.65 3.32 -8.65
C SER A 132 -13.84 2.42 -8.96
N LYS A 133 -13.68 1.09 -8.87
CA LYS A 133 -14.76 0.11 -9.11
C LYS A 133 -15.76 0.15 -7.96
N SER A 134 -15.30 0.13 -6.71
CA SER A 134 -16.16 0.21 -5.53
C SER A 134 -16.90 1.54 -5.46
N ARG A 135 -16.22 2.68 -5.73
CA ARG A 135 -16.85 4.00 -5.80
C ARG A 135 -17.96 4.06 -6.85
N PHE A 136 -17.68 3.51 -8.02
CA PHE A 136 -18.69 3.45 -9.08
C PHE A 136 -19.87 2.56 -8.70
N GLN A 137 -19.61 1.43 -8.09
CA GLN A 137 -20.65 0.48 -7.65
C GLN A 137 -21.58 1.11 -6.60
N GLU A 138 -21.02 1.80 -5.61
CA GLU A 138 -21.79 2.52 -4.59
C GLU A 138 -22.60 3.66 -5.20
N ALA A 139 -21.99 4.48 -6.05
CA ALA A 139 -22.68 5.58 -6.71
C ALA A 139 -23.81 5.09 -7.62
N ALA A 140 -23.62 4.01 -8.37
CA ALA A 140 -24.65 3.43 -9.21
C ALA A 140 -25.81 2.87 -8.39
N GLN A 141 -25.52 2.22 -7.26
CA GLN A 141 -26.54 1.71 -6.37
C GLN A 141 -27.33 2.84 -5.70
N GLU A 142 -26.65 3.91 -5.29
CA GLU A 142 -27.28 5.07 -4.64
C GLU A 142 -28.17 5.88 -5.61
N ILE A 143 -27.65 6.15 -6.82
CA ILE A 143 -28.32 7.07 -7.78
C ILE A 143 -29.41 6.37 -8.58
N VAL A 144 -29.14 5.14 -9.06
CA VAL A 144 -30.03 4.42 -10.00
C VAL A 144 -30.55 3.09 -9.45
N GLY A 145 -30.09 2.64 -8.28
CA GLY A 145 -30.53 1.39 -7.66
C GLY A 145 -30.05 0.13 -8.39
N ILE A 146 -29.03 0.23 -9.25
CA ILE A 146 -28.54 -0.85 -10.10
C ILE A 146 -27.10 -1.19 -9.72
N THR A 147 -26.82 -2.46 -9.46
CA THR A 147 -25.44 -2.95 -9.28
C THR A 147 -24.77 -3.13 -10.65
N PRO A 148 -23.64 -2.46 -10.92
CA PRO A 148 -22.92 -2.62 -12.17
C PRO A 148 -22.43 -4.04 -12.41
N SER A 149 -22.45 -4.47 -13.67
CA SER A 149 -21.86 -5.72 -14.09
C SER A 149 -20.65 -5.49 -15.00
N TYR A 150 -19.69 -6.42 -14.97
CA TYR A 150 -18.43 -6.31 -15.69
C TYR A 150 -18.30 -7.52 -16.61
N LYS A 151 -17.99 -7.29 -17.90
CA LYS A 151 -17.80 -8.37 -18.88
C LYS A 151 -16.49 -8.16 -19.61
N VAL A 152 -15.70 -9.22 -19.73
CA VAL A 152 -14.52 -9.21 -20.60
C VAL A 152 -14.99 -9.14 -22.04
N LEU A 153 -14.55 -8.12 -22.75
CA LEU A 153 -14.88 -7.89 -24.16
C LEU A 153 -13.83 -8.46 -25.09
N SER A 154 -12.57 -8.33 -24.72
CA SER A 154 -11.44 -8.96 -25.42
C SER A 154 -10.33 -9.31 -24.46
N GLU A 155 -9.51 -10.27 -24.83
CA GLU A 155 -8.25 -10.60 -24.18
C GLU A 155 -7.16 -10.72 -25.22
N GLU A 156 -6.00 -10.12 -24.96
CA GLU A 156 -4.84 -10.11 -25.85
C GLU A 156 -3.56 -10.33 -25.06
N GLY A 157 -2.56 -10.93 -25.71
CA GLY A 157 -1.22 -11.14 -25.15
C GLY A 157 -0.98 -12.57 -24.64
N PRO A 158 0.28 -12.88 -24.31
CA PRO A 158 0.68 -14.20 -23.78
C PRO A 158 0.15 -14.40 -22.36
N ASP A 159 0.03 -15.64 -21.91
CA ASP A 159 -0.57 -16.00 -20.61
C ASP A 159 0.04 -15.29 -19.40
N HIS A 160 1.32 -14.93 -19.46
CA HIS A 160 2.02 -14.21 -18.39
C HIS A 160 1.89 -12.68 -18.45
N ALA A 161 1.25 -12.14 -19.52
CA ALA A 161 1.06 -10.70 -19.73
C ALA A 161 -0.24 -10.41 -20.49
N LYS A 162 -1.34 -11.13 -20.16
CA LYS A 162 -2.65 -10.90 -20.75
C LYS A 162 -3.18 -9.51 -20.42
N GLN A 163 -3.66 -8.82 -21.44
CA GLN A 163 -4.41 -7.58 -21.31
C GLN A 163 -5.88 -7.89 -21.57
N PHE A 164 -6.75 -7.31 -20.76
CA PHE A 164 -8.20 -7.48 -20.86
C PHE A 164 -8.85 -6.12 -21.11
N ILE A 165 -9.76 -6.08 -22.08
CA ILE A 165 -10.71 -4.98 -22.19
C ILE A 165 -11.99 -5.42 -21.50
N VAL A 166 -12.43 -4.65 -20.50
CA VAL A 166 -13.58 -4.97 -19.68
C VAL A 166 -14.66 -3.91 -19.86
N GLY A 167 -15.81 -4.32 -20.38
CA GLY A 167 -16.99 -3.45 -20.46
C GLY A 167 -17.71 -3.34 -19.12
N VAL A 168 -18.11 -2.14 -18.76
CA VAL A 168 -18.91 -1.82 -17.57
C VAL A 168 -20.35 -1.58 -18.00
N TYR A 169 -21.30 -2.25 -17.36
CA TYR A 169 -22.71 -2.20 -17.69
C TYR A 169 -23.56 -1.82 -16.48
N LEU A 170 -24.55 -0.97 -16.74
CA LEU A 170 -25.71 -0.77 -15.86
C LEU A 170 -26.90 -1.47 -16.52
N ASP A 171 -27.40 -2.54 -15.90
CA ASP A 171 -28.38 -3.46 -16.50
C ASP A 171 -27.87 -4.00 -17.86
N LYS A 172 -28.45 -3.54 -18.96
CA LYS A 172 -28.09 -3.96 -20.34
C LYS A 172 -27.25 -2.91 -21.08
N GLU A 173 -27.16 -1.70 -20.57
CA GLU A 173 -26.45 -0.58 -21.21
C GLU A 173 -24.95 -0.59 -20.86
N LYS A 174 -24.09 -0.58 -21.89
CA LYS A 174 -22.64 -0.42 -21.72
C LYS A 174 -22.35 1.06 -21.53
N ILE A 175 -21.78 1.40 -20.38
CA ILE A 175 -21.48 2.79 -19.99
C ILE A 175 -20.00 3.14 -20.06
N ALA A 176 -19.10 2.15 -20.00
CA ALA A 176 -17.66 2.35 -20.10
C ALA A 176 -16.93 1.07 -20.55
N GLU A 177 -15.66 1.23 -20.90
CA GLU A 177 -14.70 0.14 -21.10
C GLU A 177 -13.31 0.58 -20.68
#